data_12ef38bb803274d1995db032ee443236
#
_entry.id   12ef38bb803274d1995db032ee443236
#
_cell.length_a   1.000
_cell.length_b   1.000
_cell.length_c   1.000
_cell.angle_alpha   90.00
_cell.angle_beta   90.00
_cell.angle_gamma   90.00
#
_symmetry.space_group_name_H-M   'P 1'
#
loop_
_entity.id
_entity.type
_entity.pdbx_description
1 polymer ?
#
loop_
_entity_poly.entity_id
_entity_poly.type
_entity_poly.pdbx_seq_one_letter_code
_entity_poly.pdbx_strand_id
1 'polypeptide(L)'
;MKRRRFLATSAAAAGALAAHAPGQTGPASPRRTVRVGMGQILVRTGAAAENLARARDCVARARREGCEVVVLPECLDLGWTYPDAPRLAHPIPGPTSESLGEAARASGLWAVAGLTERDGARTFNAAVLLDDRGRLRLKHRKINELDIAWHIYSRGTGLEVADTPFGRVGIPICADNSTASTELGLALGRMGARLLLSPCAWAVTPDHDNEKEPYGRDLWDVAYRLFAEKQKIATVAVSNVGRMEAGPWEGRYCIGSSLAVGPDGTILARLPYGVGAETFRAVDVPLAG
;
A
#
# COMPACT_ATOMS: atom_id res chain seq x y z
N MET A 1 -49.91 -20.70 39.79
CA MET A 1 -48.88 -19.64 39.98
C MET A 1 -47.99 -20.00 41.15
N LYS A 2 -46.78 -20.50 40.96
CA LYS A 2 -45.82 -20.79 42.03
C LYS A 2 -44.50 -20.06 41.71
N ARG A 3 -44.19 -19.03 42.50
CA ARG A 3 -42.91 -18.31 42.49
C ARG A 3 -41.86 -19.18 43.12
N ARG A 4 -40.78 -19.50 42.40
CA ARG A 4 -39.56 -20.10 42.96
C ARG A 4 -38.59 -18.98 43.37
N ARG A 5 -38.26 -18.95 44.67
CA ARG A 5 -37.23 -18.15 45.30
C ARG A 5 -35.87 -18.80 44.99
N PHE A 6 -34.90 -18.04 44.43
CA PHE A 6 -33.52 -18.44 44.44
C PHE A 6 -32.86 -17.90 45.71
N LEU A 7 -32.30 -18.79 46.48
CA LEU A 7 -31.45 -18.49 47.65
C LEU A 7 -30.02 -18.29 47.13
N ALA A 8 -29.43 -17.12 47.41
CA ALA A 8 -28.03 -16.85 47.19
C ALA A 8 -27.25 -17.27 48.44
N THR A 9 -26.33 -18.20 48.30
CA THR A 9 -25.32 -18.54 49.29
C THR A 9 -24.02 -17.79 48.95
N SER A 10 -23.69 -16.81 49.78
CA SER A 10 -22.42 -16.09 49.75
C SER A 10 -21.33 -16.91 50.46
N ALA A 11 -20.34 -17.41 49.73
CA ALA A 11 -19.11 -17.94 50.27
C ALA A 11 -18.04 -16.84 50.26
N ALA A 12 -17.59 -16.42 51.43
CA ALA A 12 -16.48 -15.50 51.58
C ALA A 12 -15.14 -16.28 51.31
N ALA A 13 -14.46 -15.96 50.25
CA ALA A 13 -13.11 -16.39 50.00
C ALA A 13 -12.11 -15.32 50.41
N ALA A 14 -11.29 -15.66 51.41
CA ALA A 14 -10.17 -14.79 51.84
C ALA A 14 -9.08 -14.80 50.73
N GLY A 15 -8.91 -13.65 50.06
CA GLY A 15 -7.91 -13.44 49.05
C GLY A 15 -6.55 -13.21 49.67
N ALA A 16 -5.59 -14.10 49.43
CA ALA A 16 -4.19 -13.85 49.67
C ALA A 16 -3.67 -12.84 48.62
N LEU A 17 -3.20 -11.68 49.07
CA LEU A 17 -2.47 -10.72 48.24
C LEU A 17 -1.13 -11.35 47.79
N ALA A 18 -1.07 -11.85 46.56
CA ALA A 18 0.17 -12.21 45.91
C ALA A 18 0.91 -10.92 45.50
N ALA A 19 2.06 -10.66 46.11
CA ALA A 19 2.95 -9.60 45.69
C ALA A 19 3.40 -9.84 44.25
N HIS A 20 3.05 -8.93 43.34
CA HIS A 20 3.56 -8.94 41.96
C HIS A 20 5.04 -8.59 42.00
N ALA A 21 5.90 -9.56 41.73
CA ALA A 21 7.30 -9.29 41.41
C ALA A 21 7.37 -8.41 40.14
N PRO A 22 8.26 -7.42 40.05
CA PRO A 22 8.44 -6.65 38.84
C PRO A 22 8.84 -7.58 37.70
N GLY A 23 8.02 -7.61 36.63
CA GLY A 23 8.22 -8.45 35.47
C GLY A 23 9.59 -8.20 34.87
N GLN A 24 10.39 -9.25 34.77
CA GLN A 24 11.62 -9.25 33.98
C GLN A 24 11.21 -8.94 32.54
N THR A 25 11.60 -7.76 32.05
CA THR A 25 11.58 -7.46 30.61
C THR A 25 12.62 -8.39 29.97
N GLY A 26 12.15 -9.50 29.41
CA GLY A 26 12.97 -10.36 28.56
C GLY A 26 13.58 -9.51 27.43
N PRO A 27 14.73 -9.92 26.86
CA PRO A 27 15.35 -9.19 25.77
C PRO A 27 14.30 -8.99 24.65
N ALA A 28 14.08 -7.72 24.28
CA ALA A 28 13.18 -7.37 23.17
C ALA A 28 13.59 -8.21 21.96
N SER A 29 12.65 -8.95 21.38
CA SER A 29 12.89 -9.66 20.11
C SER A 29 13.55 -8.70 19.12
N PRO A 30 14.60 -9.12 18.41
CA PRO A 30 15.29 -8.22 17.48
C PRO A 30 14.27 -7.63 16.52
N ARG A 31 14.21 -6.29 16.44
CA ARG A 31 13.32 -5.60 15.50
C ARG A 31 13.65 -6.10 14.11
N ARG A 32 12.68 -6.74 13.47
CA ARG A 32 12.86 -7.20 12.11
C ARG A 32 12.89 -5.98 11.20
N THR A 33 13.86 -5.94 10.32
CA THR A 33 13.94 -4.94 9.25
C THR A 33 13.66 -5.64 7.93
N VAL A 34 12.84 -5.03 7.07
CA VAL A 34 12.59 -5.47 5.70
C VAL A 34 13.17 -4.45 4.74
N ARG A 35 13.91 -4.91 3.73
CA ARG A 35 14.46 -4.06 2.69
C ARG A 35 13.46 -3.93 1.55
N VAL A 36 12.86 -2.73 1.41
CA VAL A 36 11.80 -2.43 0.44
C VAL A 36 12.36 -1.61 -0.71
N GLY A 37 12.13 -2.05 -1.95
CA GLY A 37 12.39 -1.27 -3.15
C GLY A 37 11.22 -0.31 -3.42
N MET A 38 11.52 0.96 -3.59
CA MET A 38 10.56 1.98 -3.98
C MET A 38 10.76 2.32 -5.46
N GLY A 39 9.90 1.77 -6.33
CA GLY A 39 9.99 1.95 -7.78
C GLY A 39 9.14 3.12 -8.28
N GLN A 40 9.64 4.33 -8.16
CA GLN A 40 9.00 5.54 -8.71
C GLN A 40 9.27 5.61 -10.22
N ILE A 41 8.48 4.87 -11.00
CA ILE A 41 8.68 4.73 -12.44
C ILE A 41 7.81 5.71 -13.24
N LEU A 42 8.22 6.00 -14.47
CA LEU A 42 7.39 6.69 -15.44
C LEU A 42 6.23 5.79 -15.87
N VAL A 43 5.01 6.32 -15.79
CA VAL A 43 3.80 5.70 -16.36
C VAL A 43 3.26 6.59 -17.46
N ARG A 44 3.21 6.05 -18.68
CA ARG A 44 2.64 6.74 -19.84
C ARG A 44 1.20 6.28 -20.04
N THR A 45 0.31 7.24 -20.23
CA THR A 45 -1.12 7.00 -20.42
C THR A 45 -1.35 6.06 -21.61
N GLY A 46 -2.04 4.93 -21.37
CA GLY A 46 -2.41 3.93 -22.39
C GLY A 46 -1.27 3.06 -22.92
N ALA A 47 -0.02 3.28 -22.53
CA ALA A 47 1.16 2.60 -23.06
C ALA A 47 1.51 1.32 -22.27
N ALA A 48 0.55 0.38 -22.16
CA ALA A 48 0.65 -0.78 -21.29
C ALA A 48 1.95 -1.59 -21.47
N ALA A 49 2.36 -1.87 -22.69
CA ALA A 49 3.55 -2.67 -22.97
C ALA A 49 4.84 -1.99 -22.46
N GLU A 50 4.98 -0.68 -22.69
CA GLU A 50 6.13 0.10 -22.22
C GLU A 50 6.14 0.22 -20.70
N ASN A 51 4.97 0.47 -20.09
CA ASN A 51 4.84 0.60 -18.66
C ASN A 51 5.16 -0.72 -17.94
N LEU A 52 4.68 -1.85 -18.46
CA LEU A 52 5.02 -3.17 -17.93
C LEU A 52 6.50 -3.52 -18.10
N ALA A 53 7.13 -3.11 -19.21
CA ALA A 53 8.57 -3.30 -19.38
C ALA A 53 9.36 -2.56 -18.29
N ARG A 54 9.05 -1.26 -18.04
CA ARG A 54 9.66 -0.48 -16.94
C ARG A 54 9.43 -1.11 -15.57
N ALA A 55 8.21 -1.59 -15.33
CA ALA A 55 7.87 -2.25 -14.06
C ALA A 55 8.71 -3.52 -13.85
N ARG A 56 8.87 -4.35 -14.88
CA ARG A 56 9.72 -5.56 -14.84
C ARG A 56 11.20 -5.23 -14.62
N ASP A 57 11.72 -4.22 -15.29
CA ASP A 57 13.09 -3.74 -15.10
C ASP A 57 13.30 -3.24 -13.67
N CYS A 58 12.29 -2.56 -13.10
CA CYS A 58 12.31 -2.11 -11.71
C CYS A 58 12.33 -3.30 -10.73
N VAL A 59 11.54 -4.36 -10.97
CA VAL A 59 11.59 -5.62 -10.18
C VAL A 59 12.99 -6.22 -10.23
N ALA A 60 13.59 -6.34 -11.42
CA ALA A 60 14.96 -6.85 -11.58
C ALA A 60 15.99 -5.97 -10.88
N ARG A 61 15.83 -4.65 -10.89
CA ARG A 61 16.67 -3.71 -10.14
C ARG A 61 16.56 -3.91 -8.64
N ALA A 62 15.35 -4.06 -8.12
CA ALA A 62 15.13 -4.30 -6.70
C ALA A 62 15.88 -5.55 -6.20
N ARG A 63 15.93 -6.60 -7.00
CA ARG A 63 16.73 -7.80 -6.69
C ARG A 63 18.22 -7.49 -6.61
N ARG A 64 18.76 -6.75 -7.56
CA ARG A 64 20.19 -6.38 -7.56
C ARG A 64 20.56 -5.52 -6.34
N GLU A 65 19.61 -4.73 -5.84
CA GLU A 65 19.81 -3.89 -4.64
C GLU A 65 19.46 -4.62 -3.32
N GLY A 66 19.22 -5.95 -3.37
CA GLY A 66 19.03 -6.80 -2.19
C GLY A 66 17.67 -6.59 -1.50
N CYS A 67 16.66 -6.08 -2.19
CA CYS A 67 15.33 -5.92 -1.62
C CYS A 67 14.63 -7.28 -1.40
N GLU A 68 13.76 -7.36 -0.41
CA GLU A 68 12.88 -8.50 -0.15
C GLU A 68 11.53 -8.33 -0.85
N VAL A 69 11.10 -7.08 -1.02
CA VAL A 69 9.87 -6.71 -1.73
C VAL A 69 10.07 -5.40 -2.48
N VAL A 70 9.39 -5.24 -3.62
CA VAL A 70 9.32 -3.98 -4.36
C VAL A 70 7.88 -3.48 -4.39
N VAL A 71 7.71 -2.16 -4.25
CA VAL A 71 6.44 -1.46 -4.43
C VAL A 71 6.50 -0.66 -5.71
N LEU A 72 5.49 -0.84 -6.54
CA LEU A 72 5.28 -0.18 -7.82
C LEU A 72 4.01 0.68 -7.78
N PRO A 73 3.85 1.67 -8.66
CA PRO A 73 2.75 2.62 -8.63
C PRO A 73 1.35 2.05 -8.89
N GLU A 74 0.34 2.90 -8.67
CA GLU A 74 -1.08 2.70 -8.94
C GLU A 74 -1.37 2.73 -10.44
N CYS A 75 -2.25 1.83 -10.94
CA CYS A 75 -2.65 1.72 -12.34
C CYS A 75 -1.46 1.83 -13.32
N LEU A 76 -0.35 1.19 -12.95
CA LEU A 76 0.91 1.34 -13.68
C LEU A 76 0.83 0.82 -15.12
N ASP A 77 -0.12 -0.05 -15.41
CA ASP A 77 -0.37 -0.61 -16.74
C ASP A 77 -0.91 0.42 -17.72
N LEU A 78 -2.01 1.09 -17.39
CA LEU A 78 -2.74 1.99 -18.30
C LEU A 78 -2.64 3.48 -17.93
N GLY A 79 -2.21 3.78 -16.72
CA GLY A 79 -2.32 5.11 -16.12
C GLY A 79 -3.69 5.35 -15.48
N TRP A 80 -3.68 6.01 -14.32
CA TRP A 80 -4.88 6.28 -13.55
C TRP A 80 -5.85 7.17 -14.34
N THR A 81 -7.13 6.80 -14.34
CA THR A 81 -8.26 7.46 -15.05
C THR A 81 -8.14 7.47 -16.59
N TYR A 82 -7.36 6.56 -17.19
CA TYR A 82 -7.35 6.44 -18.65
C TYR A 82 -8.74 6.03 -19.16
N PRO A 83 -9.37 6.79 -20.09
CA PRO A 83 -10.75 6.56 -20.50
C PRO A 83 -10.99 5.20 -21.15
N ASP A 84 -10.02 4.66 -21.87
CA ASP A 84 -10.09 3.34 -22.49
C ASP A 84 -9.79 2.16 -21.54
N ALA A 85 -9.54 2.44 -20.27
CA ALA A 85 -9.25 1.41 -19.27
C ALA A 85 -10.31 0.29 -19.24
N PRO A 86 -11.63 0.56 -19.29
CA PRO A 86 -12.65 -0.51 -19.30
C PRO A 86 -12.52 -1.49 -20.47
N ARG A 87 -12.02 -1.02 -21.61
CA ARG A 87 -11.83 -1.84 -22.81
C ARG A 87 -10.51 -2.63 -22.79
N LEU A 88 -9.46 -2.03 -22.20
CA LEU A 88 -8.09 -2.56 -22.28
C LEU A 88 -7.67 -3.36 -21.06
N ALA A 89 -8.34 -3.16 -19.92
CA ALA A 89 -8.02 -3.86 -18.69
C ALA A 89 -8.17 -5.39 -18.82
N HIS A 90 -7.28 -6.10 -18.12
CA HIS A 90 -7.33 -7.55 -18.02
C HIS A 90 -7.94 -8.01 -16.69
N PRO A 91 -8.44 -9.25 -16.57
CA PRO A 91 -8.80 -9.82 -15.28
C PRO A 91 -7.55 -9.99 -14.39
N ILE A 92 -7.77 -10.09 -13.08
CA ILE A 92 -6.74 -10.46 -12.11
C ILE A 92 -7.21 -11.71 -11.34
N PRO A 93 -6.51 -12.87 -11.46
CA PRO A 93 -5.29 -13.11 -12.25
C PRO A 93 -5.54 -13.02 -13.76
N GLY A 94 -4.50 -12.68 -14.52
CA GLY A 94 -4.54 -12.57 -15.98
C GLY A 94 -3.28 -11.95 -16.54
N PRO A 95 -3.22 -11.69 -17.86
CA PRO A 95 -1.96 -11.42 -18.58
C PRO A 95 -1.06 -10.34 -17.93
N THR A 96 -1.66 -9.26 -17.44
CA THR A 96 -0.91 -8.16 -16.81
C THR A 96 -0.28 -8.60 -15.48
N SER A 97 -1.07 -9.18 -14.58
CA SER A 97 -0.57 -9.67 -13.28
C SER A 97 0.37 -10.85 -13.42
N GLU A 98 0.16 -11.72 -14.40
CA GLU A 98 1.03 -12.87 -14.70
C GLU A 98 2.40 -12.43 -15.21
N SER A 99 2.46 -11.42 -16.08
CA SER A 99 3.73 -10.85 -16.54
C SER A 99 4.59 -10.28 -15.39
N LEU A 100 3.96 -9.63 -14.41
CA LEU A 100 4.64 -9.18 -13.19
C LEU A 100 5.00 -10.35 -12.27
N GLY A 101 4.15 -11.37 -12.19
CA GLY A 101 4.42 -12.62 -11.47
C GLY A 101 5.66 -13.34 -12.01
N GLU A 102 5.82 -13.40 -13.33
CA GLU A 102 7.01 -13.94 -13.97
C GLU A 102 8.27 -13.15 -13.60
N ALA A 103 8.20 -11.81 -13.58
CA ALA A 103 9.32 -10.97 -13.17
C ALA A 103 9.66 -11.17 -11.67
N ALA A 104 8.65 -11.25 -10.80
CA ALA A 104 8.81 -11.54 -9.38
C ALA A 104 9.48 -12.91 -9.17
N ARG A 105 9.00 -13.95 -9.86
CA ARG A 105 9.58 -15.31 -9.82
C ARG A 105 11.01 -15.34 -10.34
N ALA A 106 11.28 -14.73 -11.48
CA ALA A 106 12.62 -14.69 -12.07
C ALA A 106 13.64 -13.97 -11.16
N SER A 107 13.15 -13.00 -10.38
CA SER A 107 13.96 -12.25 -9.43
C SER A 107 14.00 -12.88 -8.02
N GLY A 108 13.15 -13.87 -7.70
CA GLY A 108 13.00 -14.41 -6.35
C GLY A 108 12.62 -13.32 -5.35
N LEU A 109 11.69 -12.42 -5.72
CA LEU A 109 11.35 -11.20 -4.99
C LEU A 109 9.84 -11.05 -4.89
N TRP A 110 9.35 -10.58 -3.75
CA TRP A 110 7.95 -10.19 -3.62
C TRP A 110 7.71 -8.84 -4.34
N ALA A 111 6.52 -8.66 -4.91
CA ALA A 111 6.17 -7.43 -5.61
C ALA A 111 4.75 -6.98 -5.29
N VAL A 112 4.58 -5.68 -5.06
CA VAL A 112 3.29 -5.00 -5.00
C VAL A 112 3.16 -4.07 -6.19
N ALA A 113 2.03 -4.13 -6.89
CA ALA A 113 1.77 -3.30 -8.06
C ALA A 113 0.30 -2.88 -8.11
N GLY A 114 0.04 -1.63 -8.45
CA GLY A 114 -1.30 -1.14 -8.79
C GLY A 114 -1.60 -1.39 -10.27
N LEU A 115 -2.73 -2.01 -10.56
CA LEU A 115 -3.16 -2.42 -11.89
C LEU A 115 -4.60 -2.02 -12.15
N THR A 116 -4.97 -1.96 -13.42
CA THR A 116 -6.37 -1.83 -13.83
C THR A 116 -6.96 -3.23 -14.03
N GLU A 117 -8.00 -3.57 -13.25
CA GLU A 117 -8.67 -4.87 -13.31
C GLU A 117 -10.00 -4.78 -14.05
N ARG A 118 -10.29 -5.75 -14.91
CA ARG A 118 -11.64 -5.99 -15.46
C ARG A 118 -12.25 -7.21 -14.80
N ASP A 119 -13.47 -7.07 -14.28
CA ASP A 119 -14.28 -8.16 -13.73
C ASP A 119 -15.70 -8.08 -14.28
N GLY A 120 -15.99 -8.91 -15.29
CA GLY A 120 -17.21 -8.84 -16.08
C GLY A 120 -17.35 -7.49 -16.80
N ALA A 121 -18.43 -6.77 -16.50
CA ALA A 121 -18.69 -5.44 -17.03
C ALA A 121 -18.09 -4.30 -16.19
N ARG A 122 -17.45 -4.63 -15.06
CA ARG A 122 -16.87 -3.63 -14.13
C ARG A 122 -15.37 -3.52 -14.31
N THR A 123 -14.87 -2.31 -14.11
CA THR A 123 -13.43 -2.01 -14.03
C THR A 123 -13.10 -1.59 -12.62
N PHE A 124 -11.94 -1.97 -12.13
CA PHE A 124 -11.45 -1.62 -10.79
C PHE A 124 -10.02 -1.11 -10.87
N ASN A 125 -9.72 -0.16 -10.03
CA ASN A 125 -8.37 0.17 -9.63
C ASN A 125 -7.97 -0.84 -8.55
N ALA A 126 -7.02 -1.70 -8.85
CA ALA A 126 -6.66 -2.83 -8.00
C ALA A 126 -5.17 -2.86 -7.70
N ALA A 127 -4.81 -3.40 -6.54
CA ALA A 127 -3.43 -3.74 -6.19
C ALA A 127 -3.27 -5.24 -6.05
N VAL A 128 -2.11 -5.75 -6.42
CA VAL A 128 -1.72 -7.15 -6.28
C VAL A 128 -0.47 -7.28 -5.42
N LEU A 129 -0.43 -8.30 -4.57
CA LEU A 129 0.77 -8.79 -3.91
C LEU A 129 1.15 -10.12 -4.55
N LEU A 130 2.30 -10.18 -5.14
CA LEU A 130 2.89 -11.36 -5.79
C LEU A 130 4.04 -11.89 -4.94
N ASP A 131 4.12 -13.20 -4.73
CA ASP A 131 5.22 -13.81 -3.99
C ASP A 131 6.47 -14.04 -4.88
N ASP A 132 7.56 -14.47 -4.26
CA ASP A 132 8.82 -14.82 -4.91
C ASP A 132 8.75 -15.99 -5.90
N ARG A 133 7.59 -16.66 -5.97
CA ARG A 133 7.27 -17.69 -6.97
C ARG A 133 6.32 -17.18 -8.04
N GLY A 134 5.99 -15.89 -8.01
CA GLY A 134 5.07 -15.23 -8.94
C GLY A 134 3.59 -15.48 -8.69
N ARG A 135 3.22 -16.06 -7.54
CA ARG A 135 1.82 -16.37 -7.22
C ARG A 135 1.13 -15.16 -6.60
N LEU A 136 -0.09 -14.93 -7.01
CA LEU A 136 -0.97 -13.93 -6.39
C LEU A 136 -1.29 -14.35 -4.94
N ARG A 137 -0.94 -13.50 -3.98
CA ARG A 137 -1.15 -13.73 -2.55
C ARG A 137 -2.24 -12.84 -1.96
N LEU A 138 -2.41 -11.66 -2.52
CA LEU A 138 -3.45 -10.72 -2.12
C LEU A 138 -3.83 -9.87 -3.32
N LYS A 139 -5.12 -9.60 -3.44
CA LYS A 139 -5.68 -8.62 -4.36
C LYS A 139 -6.58 -7.67 -3.57
N HIS A 140 -6.33 -6.39 -3.69
CA HIS A 140 -7.16 -5.34 -3.12
C HIS A 140 -7.75 -4.49 -4.23
N ARG A 141 -9.05 -4.18 -4.16
CA ARG A 141 -9.72 -3.21 -5.02
C ARG A 141 -9.92 -1.92 -4.22
N LYS A 142 -9.48 -0.82 -4.77
CA LYS A 142 -9.56 0.49 -4.11
C LYS A 142 -10.98 0.80 -3.63
N ILE A 143 -11.11 1.18 -2.39
CA ILE A 143 -12.40 1.49 -1.74
C ILE A 143 -12.71 2.98 -1.90
N ASN A 144 -11.71 3.84 -1.66
CA ASN A 144 -11.84 5.29 -1.76
C ASN A 144 -11.41 5.80 -3.15
N GLU A 145 -12.23 5.52 -4.16
CA GLU A 145 -12.07 6.17 -5.45
C GLU A 145 -12.49 7.64 -5.37
N LEU A 146 -11.70 8.53 -5.98
CA LEU A 146 -12.10 9.92 -6.14
C LEU A 146 -13.31 10.02 -7.08
N ASP A 147 -14.18 10.97 -6.84
CA ASP A 147 -15.44 11.18 -7.60
C ASP A 147 -15.22 11.28 -9.11
N ILE A 148 -14.16 11.95 -9.52
CA ILE A 148 -13.76 12.08 -10.93
C ILE A 148 -13.47 10.74 -11.63
N ALA A 149 -13.22 9.67 -10.87
CA ALA A 149 -12.89 8.34 -11.38
C ALA A 149 -14.08 7.37 -11.36
N TRP A 150 -15.24 7.75 -10.79
CA TRP A 150 -16.40 6.86 -10.62
C TRP A 150 -17.04 6.39 -11.92
N HIS A 151 -16.84 7.13 -13.01
CA HIS A 151 -17.32 6.71 -14.33
C HIS A 151 -16.43 5.65 -15.00
N ILE A 152 -15.21 5.40 -14.44
CA ILE A 152 -14.27 4.39 -14.94
C ILE A 152 -14.20 3.21 -13.96
N TYR A 153 -14.04 3.48 -12.65
CA TYR A 153 -13.79 2.46 -11.65
C TYR A 153 -14.97 2.24 -10.71
N SER A 154 -15.31 0.97 -10.53
CA SER A 154 -16.16 0.51 -9.43
C SER A 154 -15.36 0.46 -8.14
N ARG A 155 -16.01 0.72 -7.01
CA ARG A 155 -15.38 0.66 -5.68
C ARG A 155 -15.17 -0.79 -5.21
N GLY A 156 -14.07 -1.02 -4.50
CA GLY A 156 -13.86 -2.22 -3.71
C GLY A 156 -14.78 -2.28 -2.49
N THR A 157 -14.98 -3.49 -1.94
CA THR A 157 -15.93 -3.73 -0.85
C THR A 157 -15.32 -4.49 0.33
N GLY A 158 -14.01 -4.75 0.31
CA GLY A 158 -13.36 -5.53 1.36
C GLY A 158 -11.92 -5.11 1.63
N LEU A 159 -11.48 -5.41 2.86
CA LEU A 159 -10.10 -5.28 3.29
C LEU A 159 -9.56 -6.66 3.62
N GLU A 160 -8.33 -6.92 3.20
CA GLU A 160 -7.63 -8.16 3.48
C GLU A 160 -6.17 -7.87 3.84
N VAL A 161 -5.54 -8.81 4.54
CA VAL A 161 -4.12 -8.82 4.85
C VAL A 161 -3.51 -10.14 4.45
N ALA A 162 -2.24 -10.15 4.10
CA ALA A 162 -1.51 -11.37 3.74
C ALA A 162 -0.35 -11.62 4.69
N ASP A 163 -0.14 -12.88 5.05
CA ASP A 163 1.07 -13.31 5.74
C ASP A 163 2.23 -13.47 4.73
N THR A 164 3.36 -12.86 5.05
CA THR A 164 4.57 -12.89 4.23
C THR A 164 5.78 -13.32 5.09
N PRO A 165 6.90 -13.69 4.47
CA PRO A 165 8.11 -13.96 5.21
C PRO A 165 8.59 -12.80 6.08
N PHE A 166 8.25 -11.56 5.74
CA PHE A 166 8.63 -10.35 6.49
C PHE A 166 7.50 -9.79 7.39
N GLY A 167 6.44 -10.56 7.64
CA GLY A 167 5.33 -10.21 8.52
C GLY A 167 4.01 -10.05 7.76
N ARG A 168 2.96 -9.63 8.47
CA ARG A 168 1.64 -9.43 7.88
C ARG A 168 1.54 -8.06 7.24
N VAL A 169 1.08 -8.03 5.97
CA VAL A 169 1.01 -6.81 5.16
C VAL A 169 -0.40 -6.52 4.66
N GLY A 170 -0.70 -5.23 4.46
CA GLY A 170 -1.83 -4.74 3.69
C GLY A 170 -1.34 -3.96 2.46
N ILE A 171 -2.16 -3.92 1.41
CA ILE A 171 -1.84 -3.22 0.16
C ILE A 171 -2.93 -2.20 -0.23
N PRO A 172 -3.27 -1.25 0.67
CA PRO A 172 -4.24 -0.20 0.35
C PRO A 172 -3.71 0.73 -0.73
N ILE A 173 -4.60 1.33 -1.52
CA ILE A 173 -4.23 2.12 -2.70
C ILE A 173 -4.45 3.61 -2.44
N CYS A 174 -3.38 4.41 -2.50
CA CYS A 174 -3.45 5.88 -2.57
C CYS A 174 -4.48 6.49 -1.59
N ALA A 175 -5.61 6.99 -2.07
CA ALA A 175 -6.65 7.64 -1.25
C ALA A 175 -7.26 6.73 -0.15
N ASP A 176 -7.08 5.42 -0.21
CA ASP A 176 -7.44 4.52 0.91
C ASP A 176 -6.65 4.84 2.19
N ASN A 177 -5.52 5.53 2.08
CA ASN A 177 -4.61 5.85 3.18
C ASN A 177 -4.49 7.35 3.47
N SER A 178 -5.35 8.18 2.89
CA SER A 178 -5.31 9.63 3.13
C SER A 178 -5.86 10.00 4.50
N THR A 179 -5.67 11.24 4.90
CA THR A 179 -6.30 11.78 6.12
C THR A 179 -7.82 11.73 6.10
N ALA A 180 -8.44 11.66 4.91
CA ALA A 180 -9.89 11.52 4.75
C ALA A 180 -10.39 10.07 4.91
N SER A 181 -9.50 9.08 5.08
CA SER A 181 -9.84 7.65 5.13
C SER A 181 -8.90 6.84 6.01
N THR A 182 -8.44 7.43 7.11
CA THR A 182 -7.50 6.78 8.05
C THR A 182 -8.06 5.49 8.67
N GLU A 183 -9.38 5.35 8.74
CA GLU A 183 -10.05 4.15 9.26
C GLU A 183 -9.68 2.87 8.50
N LEU A 184 -9.39 2.93 7.19
CA LEU A 184 -8.99 1.75 6.41
C LEU A 184 -7.59 1.28 6.81
N GLY A 185 -6.62 2.18 6.92
CA GLY A 185 -5.27 1.86 7.38
C GLY A 185 -5.28 1.33 8.82
N LEU A 186 -6.07 1.94 9.71
CA LEU A 186 -6.23 1.48 11.10
C LEU A 186 -6.95 0.12 11.17
N ALA A 187 -7.92 -0.16 10.30
CA ALA A 187 -8.56 -1.47 10.22
C ALA A 187 -7.57 -2.56 9.80
N LEU A 188 -6.75 -2.32 8.77
CA LEU A 188 -5.68 -3.23 8.37
C LEU A 188 -4.72 -3.52 9.52
N GLY A 189 -4.37 -2.51 10.32
CA GLY A 189 -3.55 -2.70 11.51
C GLY A 189 -4.21 -3.56 12.59
N ARG A 190 -5.52 -3.41 12.83
CA ARG A 190 -6.28 -4.28 13.72
C ARG A 190 -6.38 -5.72 13.21
N MET A 191 -6.35 -5.90 11.88
CA MET A 191 -6.25 -7.22 11.24
C MET A 191 -4.84 -7.82 11.35
N GLY A 192 -3.90 -7.10 11.95
CA GLY A 192 -2.54 -7.56 12.25
C GLY A 192 -1.46 -7.08 11.27
N ALA A 193 -1.78 -6.25 10.28
CA ALA A 193 -0.76 -5.65 9.43
C ALA A 193 0.23 -4.81 10.24
N ARG A 194 1.52 -4.96 9.94
CA ARG A 194 2.60 -4.13 10.50
C ARG A 194 3.33 -3.34 9.42
N LEU A 195 3.00 -3.61 8.18
CA LEU A 195 3.53 -2.92 7.01
C LEU A 195 2.40 -2.71 6.00
N LEU A 196 2.21 -1.46 5.57
CA LEU A 196 1.36 -1.12 4.44
C LEU A 196 2.25 -0.79 3.25
N LEU A 197 2.00 -1.46 2.12
CA LEU A 197 2.69 -1.27 0.85
C LEU A 197 1.67 -0.68 -0.13
N SER A 198 1.77 0.62 -0.40
CA SER A 198 0.72 1.39 -1.06
C SER A 198 1.13 1.87 -2.46
N PRO A 199 0.55 1.28 -3.53
CA PRO A 199 0.59 1.89 -4.86
C PRO A 199 -0.15 3.23 -4.87
N CYS A 200 0.47 4.26 -5.48
CA CYS A 200 -0.09 5.61 -5.57
C CYS A 200 0.08 6.22 -6.97
N ALA A 201 -0.76 7.22 -7.28
CA ALA A 201 -0.65 8.08 -8.45
C ALA A 201 -0.91 9.53 -8.02
N TRP A 202 0.07 10.13 -7.38
CA TRP A 202 -0.02 11.48 -6.83
C TRP A 202 0.19 12.53 -7.91
N ALA A 203 -0.85 13.31 -8.18
CA ALA A 203 -0.84 14.26 -9.27
C ALA A 203 -1.25 15.66 -8.82
N VAL A 204 -0.66 16.65 -9.47
CA VAL A 204 -0.90 18.08 -9.26
C VAL A 204 -1.20 18.78 -10.58
N THR A 205 -1.73 19.98 -10.50
CA THR A 205 -1.84 20.89 -11.67
C THR A 205 -0.45 21.35 -12.13
N PRO A 206 -0.27 21.74 -13.41
CA PRO A 206 1.04 22.17 -13.92
C PRO A 206 1.63 23.40 -13.23
N ASP A 207 0.77 24.23 -12.65
CA ASP A 207 1.11 25.47 -11.94
C ASP A 207 1.33 25.29 -10.43
N HIS A 208 1.26 24.05 -9.93
CA HIS A 208 1.48 23.76 -8.51
C HIS A 208 2.92 24.10 -8.08
N ASP A 209 3.02 24.97 -7.09
CA ASP A 209 4.29 25.41 -6.50
C ASP A 209 4.59 24.58 -5.23
N ASN A 210 5.37 23.54 -5.37
CA ASN A 210 5.70 22.63 -4.27
C ASN A 210 6.59 23.25 -3.17
N GLU A 211 7.23 24.41 -3.42
CA GLU A 211 7.99 25.12 -2.39
C GLU A 211 7.05 25.87 -1.45
N LYS A 212 5.98 26.45 -1.99
CA LYS A 212 4.96 27.14 -1.21
C LYS A 212 3.98 26.17 -0.56
N GLU A 213 3.58 25.15 -1.29
CA GLU A 213 2.61 24.15 -0.86
C GLU A 213 3.17 22.73 -1.05
N PRO A 214 4.04 22.25 -0.13
CA PRO A 214 4.65 20.92 -0.25
C PRO A 214 3.61 19.81 -0.34
N TYR A 215 3.58 19.11 -1.47
CA TYR A 215 2.60 18.08 -1.73
C TYR A 215 2.61 16.97 -0.69
N GLY A 216 1.42 16.62 -0.22
CA GLY A 216 1.20 15.47 0.66
C GLY A 216 1.48 15.69 2.13
N ARG A 217 2.02 16.88 2.53
CA ARG A 217 2.33 17.18 3.94
C ARG A 217 1.12 16.97 4.85
N ASP A 218 -0.03 17.51 4.48
CA ASP A 218 -1.25 17.48 5.30
C ASP A 218 -2.14 16.26 5.00
N LEU A 219 -1.76 15.45 4.02
CA LEU A 219 -2.46 14.23 3.60
C LEU A 219 -1.73 12.97 4.05
N TRP A 220 -0.60 12.69 3.44
CA TRP A 220 0.11 11.42 3.57
C TRP A 220 1.00 11.38 4.81
N ASP A 221 1.74 12.47 5.08
CA ASP A 221 2.61 12.54 6.24
C ASP A 221 1.81 12.42 7.54
N VAL A 222 0.67 13.10 7.62
CA VAL A 222 -0.23 13.05 8.80
C VAL A 222 -0.84 11.66 8.95
N ALA A 223 -1.39 11.09 7.88
CA ALA A 223 -2.03 9.78 7.93
C ALA A 223 -1.05 8.67 8.32
N TYR A 224 0.15 8.63 7.70
CA TYR A 224 1.13 7.57 7.97
C TYR A 224 1.75 7.68 9.36
N ARG A 225 1.96 8.90 9.86
CA ARG A 225 2.36 9.12 11.26
C ARG A 225 1.27 8.68 12.24
N LEU A 226 -0.01 8.91 11.90
CA LEU A 226 -1.13 8.42 12.70
C LEU A 226 -1.15 6.88 12.78
N PHE A 227 -0.90 6.17 11.67
CA PHE A 227 -0.82 4.70 11.67
C PHE A 227 0.33 4.21 12.55
N ALA A 228 1.49 4.85 12.45
CA ALA A 228 2.65 4.56 13.30
C ALA A 228 2.35 4.82 14.78
N GLU A 229 1.77 5.96 15.11
CA GLU A 229 1.42 6.34 16.49
C GLU A 229 0.44 5.34 17.11
N LYS A 230 -0.68 5.08 16.41
CA LYS A 230 -1.79 4.29 16.96
C LYS A 230 -1.51 2.79 16.99
N GLN A 231 -0.77 2.25 16.02
CA GLN A 231 -0.66 0.80 15.86
C GLN A 231 0.74 0.30 15.47
N LYS A 232 1.73 1.18 15.48
CA LYS A 232 3.12 0.84 15.11
C LYS A 232 3.23 0.25 13.70
N ILE A 233 2.44 0.76 12.77
CA ILE A 233 2.46 0.36 11.35
C ILE A 233 3.49 1.19 10.61
N ALA A 234 4.38 0.54 9.88
CA ALA A 234 5.20 1.19 8.86
C ALA A 234 4.43 1.29 7.55
N THR A 235 4.63 2.37 6.79
CA THR A 235 3.96 2.58 5.50
C THR A 235 4.98 2.95 4.43
N VAL A 236 4.94 2.26 3.29
CA VAL A 236 5.72 2.60 2.10
C VAL A 236 4.76 2.84 0.94
N ALA A 237 4.66 4.09 0.51
CA ALA A 237 3.80 4.54 -0.58
C ALA A 237 4.65 4.95 -1.78
N VAL A 238 4.32 4.41 -2.95
CA VAL A 238 5.09 4.64 -4.17
C VAL A 238 4.20 5.16 -5.27
N SER A 239 4.49 6.38 -5.71
CA SER A 239 3.79 7.06 -6.79
C SER A 239 4.61 7.04 -8.07
N ASN A 240 3.92 7.00 -9.21
CA ASN A 240 4.53 7.18 -10.51
C ASN A 240 4.90 8.64 -10.79
N VAL A 241 5.65 8.84 -11.87
CA VAL A 241 5.86 10.14 -12.52
C VAL A 241 5.30 10.10 -13.95
N GLY A 242 5.09 11.28 -14.53
CA GLY A 242 4.66 11.43 -15.92
C GLY A 242 3.45 12.35 -16.07
N ARG A 243 3.18 12.76 -17.29
CA ARG A 243 2.02 13.57 -17.63
C ARG A 243 0.78 12.68 -17.76
N MET A 244 -0.33 13.15 -17.28
CA MET A 244 -1.64 12.56 -17.57
C MET A 244 -2.12 13.11 -18.93
N GLU A 245 -2.12 12.24 -19.95
CA GLU A 245 -2.34 12.63 -21.35
C GLU A 245 -3.80 12.47 -21.79
N ALA A 246 -4.65 11.92 -20.92
CA ALA A 246 -6.08 11.75 -21.16
C ALA A 246 -6.87 11.60 -19.84
N GLY A 247 -8.18 11.74 -19.92
CA GLY A 247 -9.10 11.56 -18.80
C GLY A 247 -9.42 12.85 -18.05
N PRO A 248 -10.15 12.77 -16.92
CA PRO A 248 -10.63 13.96 -16.20
C PRO A 248 -9.53 14.87 -15.68
N TRP A 249 -8.32 14.35 -15.50
CA TRP A 249 -7.16 15.12 -15.06
C TRP A 249 -6.11 15.27 -16.18
N GLU A 250 -6.54 15.25 -17.43
CA GLU A 250 -5.65 15.55 -18.55
C GLU A 250 -4.90 16.87 -18.33
N GLY A 251 -3.59 16.84 -18.62
CA GLY A 251 -2.71 17.98 -18.40
C GLY A 251 -2.05 18.05 -17.03
N ARG A 252 -2.54 17.32 -16.01
CA ARG A 252 -1.85 17.21 -14.71
C ARG A 252 -0.59 16.38 -14.82
N TYR A 253 0.24 16.48 -13.79
CA TYR A 253 1.50 15.74 -13.66
C TYR A 253 1.46 14.82 -12.46
N CYS A 254 1.69 13.52 -12.68
CA CYS A 254 2.12 12.63 -11.60
C CYS A 254 3.55 13.00 -11.22
N ILE A 255 3.79 13.20 -9.92
CA ILE A 255 4.97 13.92 -9.42
C ILE A 255 5.92 13.08 -8.58
N GLY A 256 5.68 11.77 -8.48
CA GLY A 256 6.46 10.91 -7.61
C GLY A 256 6.31 11.31 -6.14
N SER A 257 7.35 11.85 -5.53
CA SER A 257 7.38 12.22 -4.10
C SER A 257 7.09 11.06 -3.15
N SER A 258 7.35 9.83 -3.61
CA SER A 258 7.11 8.58 -2.87
C SER A 258 7.66 8.63 -1.46
N LEU A 259 6.96 8.04 -0.49
CA LEU A 259 7.20 8.24 0.93
C LEU A 259 7.27 6.91 1.69
N ALA A 260 8.28 6.76 2.55
CA ALA A 260 8.36 5.68 3.52
C ALA A 260 8.38 6.25 4.94
N VAL A 261 7.50 5.75 5.81
CA VAL A 261 7.39 6.13 7.22
C VAL A 261 7.53 4.88 8.09
N GLY A 262 8.40 4.95 9.08
CA GLY A 262 8.66 3.89 10.03
C GLY A 262 7.55 3.71 11.08
N PRO A 263 7.59 2.62 11.87
CA PRO A 263 6.58 2.32 12.89
C PRO A 263 6.61 3.27 14.10
N ASP A 264 7.59 4.14 14.15
CA ASP A 264 7.73 5.24 15.14
C ASP A 264 7.31 6.62 14.59
N GLY A 265 6.85 6.66 13.32
CA GLY A 265 6.48 7.90 12.63
C GLY A 265 7.64 8.66 11.98
N THR A 266 8.87 8.12 12.03
CA THR A 266 10.02 8.71 11.36
C THR A 266 9.90 8.57 9.84
N ILE A 267 10.16 9.64 9.09
CA ILE A 267 10.28 9.56 7.64
C ILE A 267 11.61 8.88 7.31
N LEU A 268 11.54 7.65 6.79
CA LEU A 268 12.68 6.85 6.40
C LEU A 268 13.23 7.26 5.02
N ALA A 269 12.34 7.62 4.12
CA ALA A 269 12.67 8.10 2.79
C ALA A 269 11.55 8.97 2.21
N ARG A 270 11.94 10.00 1.48
CA ARG A 270 11.10 10.72 0.52
C ARG A 270 11.86 10.79 -0.79
N LEU A 271 11.22 10.38 -1.87
CA LEU A 271 11.82 10.40 -3.20
C LEU A 271 11.62 11.77 -3.85
N PRO A 272 12.41 12.09 -4.89
CA PRO A 272 12.31 13.38 -5.57
C PRO A 272 10.90 13.66 -6.10
N TYR A 273 10.52 14.92 -6.02
CA TYR A 273 9.30 15.48 -6.61
C TYR A 273 9.57 15.95 -8.04
N GLY A 274 8.65 15.69 -8.95
CA GLY A 274 8.65 16.25 -10.31
C GLY A 274 8.16 15.27 -11.37
N VAL A 275 7.66 15.81 -12.48
CA VAL A 275 7.11 15.02 -13.60
C VAL A 275 8.16 14.10 -14.26
N GLY A 276 9.42 14.47 -14.22
CA GLY A 276 10.55 13.67 -14.73
C GLY A 276 11.39 13.01 -13.64
N ALA A 277 10.93 12.99 -12.40
CA ALA A 277 11.69 12.48 -11.25
C ALA A 277 11.63 10.93 -11.15
N GLU A 278 11.75 10.24 -12.28
CA GLU A 278 11.85 8.77 -12.28
C GLU A 278 13.09 8.32 -11.50
N THR A 279 12.89 7.42 -10.55
CA THR A 279 13.96 6.94 -9.68
C THR A 279 13.62 5.62 -9.00
N PHE A 280 14.63 4.97 -8.46
CA PHE A 280 14.51 3.82 -7.58
C PHE A 280 15.34 4.03 -6.31
N ARG A 281 14.79 3.64 -5.17
CA ARG A 281 15.50 3.64 -3.89
C ARG A 281 15.15 2.40 -3.07
N ALA A 282 16.16 1.69 -2.59
CA ALA A 282 15.99 0.70 -1.53
C ALA A 282 15.97 1.41 -0.17
N VAL A 283 15.05 1.01 0.70
CA VAL A 283 14.91 1.53 2.07
C VAL A 283 14.78 0.37 3.05
N ASP A 284 15.51 0.46 4.16
CA ASP A 284 15.40 -0.50 5.25
C ASP A 284 14.30 -0.04 6.22
N VAL A 285 13.21 -0.80 6.27
CA VAL A 285 12.00 -0.49 7.05
C VAL A 285 11.96 -1.34 8.30
N PRO A 286 12.14 -0.76 9.50
CA PRO A 286 11.97 -1.48 10.74
C PRO A 286 10.50 -1.87 10.92
N LEU A 287 10.25 -3.06 11.44
CA LEU A 287 8.92 -3.52 11.79
C LEU A 287 8.79 -3.64 13.30
N ALA A 288 7.64 -3.24 13.84
CA ALA A 288 7.31 -3.49 15.22
C ALA A 288 7.08 -5.00 15.43
N GLY A 289 7.61 -5.53 16.52
CA GLY A 289 7.40 -6.91 16.95
C GLY A 289 5.97 -7.17 17.44
#